data_dc364079f677870dca07dd8a90d503ba
#
_entry.id   dc364079f677870dca07dd8a90d503ba
#
_cell.length_a   1.000
_cell.length_b   1.000
_cell.length_c   1.000
_cell.angle_alpha   90.00
_cell.angle_beta   90.00
_cell.angle_gamma   90.00
#
_symmetry.space_group_name_H-M   'P 1'
#
loop_
_entity.id
_entity.type
_entity.pdbx_description
1 polymer ?
#
loop_
_entity_poly.entity_id
_entity_poly.type
_entity_poly.pdbx_seq_one_letter_code
_entity_poly.pdbx_strand_id
1 'polypeptide(L)'
;GYRDNKKYFHATKFQPGADAPYIRKMNDFLHARHHWVTQDTPELVPALYAAVDARDLPGMADVDASLLVFCRHIKPHATVALSGECADEIFGGYPWYRDPTVRERYGFPWAQSTAYRASFIKPGVLGGIDPATFVDERYRATLAQPSVRPGLPAAEQRMRQMMNLNFKWFMQTLLDRKDRMSMYSGLEVRVPFCDYRIAEYLYSVPWEFKDYHGQEKGLLREAMRGVLPDEVLWRRKSPYPKTWNPSYLAAVSAELRTV
;
A
#
# COMPACT_ATOMS: atom_id res chain seq x y z
N GLY A 1 -6.12 -13.27 6.96
CA GLY A 1 -4.79 -13.93 6.99
C GLY A 1 -4.65 -15.02 5.95
N TYR A 2 -3.51 -15.72 5.95
CA TYR A 2 -3.23 -16.79 5.00
C TYR A 2 -2.99 -18.09 5.75
N ARG A 3 -3.45 -19.21 5.16
CA ARG A 3 -3.30 -20.55 5.74
C ARG A 3 -1.83 -20.86 5.97
N ASP A 4 -1.51 -21.43 7.11
CA ASP A 4 -0.18 -21.85 7.54
C ASP A 4 0.88 -20.73 7.59
N ASN A 5 0.50 -19.45 7.43
CA ASN A 5 1.46 -18.36 7.53
C ASN A 5 2.27 -18.38 8.84
N LYS A 6 1.64 -18.75 9.96
CA LYS A 6 2.35 -18.87 11.25
C LYS A 6 3.51 -19.88 11.20
N LYS A 7 3.35 -20.96 10.41
CA LYS A 7 4.39 -22.03 10.26
C LYS A 7 5.58 -21.55 9.42
N TYR A 8 5.30 -20.73 8.40
CA TYR A 8 6.30 -20.31 7.41
C TYR A 8 6.77 -18.86 7.57
N PHE A 9 6.17 -18.11 8.50
CA PHE A 9 6.53 -16.71 8.73
C PHE A 9 7.93 -16.59 9.31
N HIS A 10 8.74 -15.75 8.69
CA HIS A 10 10.04 -15.32 9.21
C HIS A 10 10.02 -13.80 9.38
N ALA A 11 10.36 -13.34 10.58
CA ALA A 11 10.48 -11.92 10.85
C ALA A 11 11.60 -11.30 9.99
N THR A 12 11.30 -10.13 9.44
CA THR A 12 12.26 -9.36 8.64
C THR A 12 12.37 -7.93 9.18
N LYS A 13 13.38 -7.17 8.72
CA LYS A 13 13.50 -5.74 9.05
C LYS A 13 12.21 -4.98 8.74
N PHE A 14 11.51 -5.34 7.67
CA PHE A 14 10.30 -4.66 7.20
C PHE A 14 9.01 -5.25 7.78
N GLN A 15 9.03 -6.50 8.19
CA GLN A 15 7.89 -7.17 8.83
C GLN A 15 8.35 -7.84 10.12
N PRO A 16 8.48 -7.08 11.22
CA PRO A 16 9.07 -7.58 12.46
C PRO A 16 8.16 -8.51 13.25
N GLY A 17 6.88 -8.57 12.94
CA GLY A 17 5.92 -9.41 13.64
C GLY A 17 4.64 -9.67 12.83
N ALA A 18 3.88 -10.66 13.27
CA ALA A 18 2.58 -10.99 12.70
C ALA A 18 1.51 -9.98 13.14
N ASP A 19 0.48 -9.76 12.30
CA ASP A 19 -0.62 -8.82 12.59
C ASP A 19 -1.64 -9.36 13.59
N ALA A 20 -1.82 -10.68 13.63
CA ALA A 20 -2.88 -11.32 14.40
C ALA A 20 -2.95 -10.95 15.90
N PRO A 21 -1.85 -10.81 16.64
CA PRO A 21 -1.90 -10.37 18.04
C PRO A 21 -2.49 -8.96 18.22
N TYR A 22 -2.13 -8.03 17.32
CA TYR A 22 -2.63 -6.65 17.37
C TYR A 22 -4.09 -6.54 16.94
N ILE A 23 -4.51 -7.37 15.98
CA ILE A 23 -5.92 -7.47 15.59
C ILE A 23 -6.77 -7.95 16.79
N ARG A 24 -6.32 -8.96 17.55
CA ARG A 24 -7.03 -9.42 18.75
C ARG A 24 -7.13 -8.32 19.78
N LYS A 25 -6.03 -7.61 20.09
CA LYS A 25 -6.03 -6.49 21.04
C LYS A 25 -7.03 -5.40 20.65
N MET A 26 -7.08 -5.05 19.37
CA MET A 26 -8.06 -4.08 18.88
C MET A 26 -9.50 -4.59 18.99
N ASN A 27 -9.74 -5.86 18.66
CA ASN A 27 -11.05 -6.45 18.78
C ASN A 27 -11.53 -6.47 20.24
N ASP A 28 -10.66 -6.86 21.16
CA ASP A 28 -10.95 -6.90 22.59
C ASP A 28 -11.21 -5.48 23.13
N PHE A 29 -10.45 -4.50 22.68
CA PHE A 29 -10.64 -3.09 23.05
C PHE A 29 -11.95 -2.50 22.53
N LEU A 30 -12.31 -2.80 21.28
CA LEU A 30 -13.52 -2.29 20.64
C LEU A 30 -14.78 -3.08 20.99
N HIS A 31 -14.65 -4.26 21.59
CA HIS A 31 -15.75 -5.23 21.81
C HIS A 31 -16.55 -5.49 20.53
N ALA A 32 -15.85 -5.51 19.38
CA ALA A 32 -16.49 -5.64 18.07
C ALA A 32 -16.73 -7.09 17.68
N ARG A 33 -17.77 -7.34 16.88
CA ARG A 33 -17.97 -8.63 16.22
C ARG A 33 -16.92 -8.82 15.15
N HIS A 34 -15.97 -9.73 15.38
CA HIS A 34 -14.83 -9.97 14.50
C HIS A 34 -15.05 -11.20 13.62
N HIS A 35 -14.75 -11.06 12.32
CA HIS A 35 -14.77 -12.14 11.35
C HIS A 35 -13.34 -12.43 10.87
N TRP A 36 -12.86 -13.65 11.11
CA TRP A 36 -11.57 -14.12 10.63
C TRP A 36 -11.69 -14.70 9.23
N VAL A 37 -11.00 -14.11 8.26
CA VAL A 37 -10.87 -14.65 6.90
C VAL A 37 -9.48 -15.25 6.77
N THR A 38 -9.40 -16.53 6.41
CA THR A 38 -8.14 -17.24 6.15
C THR A 38 -8.16 -17.72 4.70
N GLN A 39 -7.31 -17.14 3.90
CA GLN A 39 -7.16 -17.43 2.48
C GLN A 39 -6.17 -18.57 2.25
N ASP A 40 -6.38 -19.38 1.22
CA ASP A 40 -5.54 -20.52 0.89
C ASP A 40 -5.15 -20.53 -0.60
N THR A 41 -4.13 -21.30 -0.95
CA THR A 41 -3.60 -21.42 -2.30
C THR A 41 -4.66 -21.77 -3.35
N PRO A 42 -5.56 -22.76 -3.14
CA PRO A 42 -6.59 -23.10 -4.12
C PRO A 42 -7.58 -21.97 -4.44
N GLU A 43 -7.75 -21.02 -3.53
CA GLU A 43 -8.61 -19.85 -3.72
C GLU A 43 -7.83 -18.67 -4.35
N LEU A 44 -6.58 -18.49 -3.96
CA LEU A 44 -5.75 -17.37 -4.37
C LEU A 44 -5.28 -17.47 -5.83
N VAL A 45 -4.95 -18.67 -6.31
CA VAL A 45 -4.40 -18.84 -7.66
C VAL A 45 -5.44 -18.53 -8.75
N PRO A 46 -6.67 -19.07 -8.72
CA PRO A 46 -7.71 -18.64 -9.66
C PRO A 46 -8.08 -17.17 -9.55
N ALA A 47 -7.95 -16.59 -8.35
CA ALA A 47 -8.23 -15.17 -8.12
C ALA A 47 -7.23 -14.24 -8.82
N LEU A 48 -6.05 -14.72 -9.25
CA LEU A 48 -5.12 -13.93 -10.06
C LEU A 48 -5.75 -13.49 -11.38
N TYR A 49 -6.42 -14.39 -12.07
CA TYR A 49 -7.12 -14.10 -13.33
C TYR A 49 -8.31 -13.17 -13.09
N ALA A 50 -9.14 -13.48 -12.10
CA ALA A 50 -10.28 -12.64 -11.74
C ALA A 50 -9.87 -11.23 -11.31
N ALA A 51 -8.69 -11.05 -10.72
CA ALA A 51 -8.17 -9.73 -10.36
C ALA A 51 -7.74 -8.92 -11.60
N VAL A 52 -7.23 -9.57 -12.65
CA VAL A 52 -6.96 -8.92 -13.93
C VAL A 52 -8.27 -8.48 -14.58
N ASP A 53 -9.29 -9.36 -14.61
CA ASP A 53 -10.62 -9.02 -15.12
C ASP A 53 -11.24 -7.85 -14.35
N ALA A 54 -11.15 -7.86 -13.04
CA ALA A 54 -11.66 -6.79 -12.17
C ALA A 54 -11.00 -5.44 -12.44
N ARG A 55 -9.72 -5.45 -12.83
CA ARG A 55 -8.92 -4.25 -13.04
C ARG A 55 -8.87 -3.79 -14.50
N ASP A 56 -9.25 -4.63 -15.45
CA ASP A 56 -9.07 -4.46 -16.91
C ASP A 56 -7.59 -4.40 -17.35
N LEU A 57 -6.65 -4.56 -16.43
CA LEU A 57 -5.20 -4.48 -16.66
C LEU A 57 -4.45 -5.35 -15.65
N PRO A 58 -3.24 -5.82 -15.98
CA PRO A 58 -2.35 -6.44 -15.01
C PRO A 58 -2.04 -5.49 -13.85
N GLY A 59 -2.05 -6.01 -12.64
CA GLY A 59 -1.83 -5.25 -11.41
C GLY A 59 -0.76 -5.86 -10.51
N MET A 60 -0.98 -5.77 -9.20
CA MET A 60 -0.05 -6.29 -8.18
C MET A 60 -0.36 -7.76 -7.82
N ALA A 61 -0.56 -8.59 -8.83
CA ALA A 61 -0.73 -10.05 -8.72
C ALA A 61 -1.35 -10.54 -7.40
N ASP A 62 -0.55 -11.09 -6.50
CA ASP A 62 -0.98 -11.69 -5.24
C ASP A 62 -1.70 -10.70 -4.29
N VAL A 63 -1.32 -9.42 -4.32
CA VAL A 63 -1.98 -8.38 -3.50
C VAL A 63 -3.40 -8.11 -4.01
N ASP A 64 -3.57 -7.98 -5.31
CA ASP A 64 -4.88 -7.73 -5.93
C ASP A 64 -5.78 -8.96 -5.76
N ALA A 65 -5.28 -10.15 -6.05
CA ALA A 65 -6.01 -11.41 -5.87
C ALA A 65 -6.48 -11.63 -4.44
N SER A 66 -5.57 -11.43 -3.46
CA SER A 66 -5.92 -11.60 -2.05
C SER A 66 -6.93 -10.55 -1.56
N LEU A 67 -6.84 -9.32 -2.06
CA LEU A 67 -7.81 -8.27 -1.74
C LEU A 67 -9.19 -8.60 -2.33
N LEU A 68 -9.25 -9.08 -3.57
CA LEU A 68 -10.49 -9.50 -4.23
C LEU A 68 -11.19 -10.61 -3.42
N VAL A 69 -10.45 -11.66 -3.06
CA VAL A 69 -10.96 -12.74 -2.23
C VAL A 69 -11.47 -12.22 -0.88
N PHE A 70 -10.70 -11.34 -0.24
CA PHE A 70 -11.11 -10.71 1.02
C PHE A 70 -12.41 -9.91 0.88
N CYS A 71 -12.58 -9.12 -0.18
CA CYS A 71 -13.80 -8.38 -0.45
C CYS A 71 -15.01 -9.29 -0.66
N ARG A 72 -14.84 -10.42 -1.36
CA ARG A 72 -15.89 -11.44 -1.53
C ARG A 72 -16.34 -12.03 -0.20
N HIS A 73 -15.43 -12.22 0.74
CA HIS A 73 -15.78 -12.69 2.10
C HIS A 73 -16.49 -11.62 2.95
N ILE A 74 -16.23 -10.33 2.72
CA ILE A 74 -16.92 -9.25 3.44
C ILE A 74 -18.33 -9.01 2.91
N LYS A 75 -18.53 -9.11 1.60
CA LYS A 75 -19.78 -8.73 0.93
C LYS A 75 -21.05 -9.35 1.54
N PRO A 76 -21.08 -10.63 1.97
CA PRO A 76 -22.25 -11.22 2.62
C PRO A 76 -22.62 -10.57 3.96
N HIS A 77 -21.71 -9.81 4.56
CA HIS A 77 -21.88 -9.21 5.89
C HIS A 77 -22.06 -7.70 5.85
N ALA A 78 -21.66 -7.03 4.77
CA ALA A 78 -21.69 -5.56 4.66
C ALA A 78 -21.82 -5.09 3.20
N THR A 79 -22.57 -4.02 2.99
CA THR A 79 -22.62 -3.31 1.69
C THR A 79 -21.50 -2.29 1.58
N VAL A 80 -21.12 -1.67 2.70
CA VAL A 80 -20.09 -0.64 2.79
C VAL A 80 -19.06 -1.04 3.84
N ALA A 81 -17.78 -0.83 3.53
CA ALA A 81 -16.67 -1.01 4.46
C ALA A 81 -15.82 0.27 4.56
N LEU A 82 -15.20 0.50 5.72
CA LEU A 82 -14.22 1.56 5.92
C LEU A 82 -12.80 0.99 5.85
N SER A 83 -11.89 1.71 5.19
CA SER A 83 -10.48 1.32 5.07
C SER A 83 -9.57 2.44 5.52
N GLY A 84 -8.45 2.10 6.17
CA GLY A 84 -7.43 3.03 6.63
C GLY A 84 -6.41 3.45 5.57
N GLU A 85 -6.66 3.21 4.29
CA GLU A 85 -5.77 3.65 3.21
C GLU A 85 -5.65 5.16 3.15
N CYS A 86 -4.60 5.65 2.52
CA CYS A 86 -4.16 7.03 2.44
C CYS A 86 -3.49 7.58 3.71
N ALA A 87 -3.60 6.95 4.87
CA ALA A 87 -2.96 7.43 6.09
C ALA A 87 -1.41 7.43 5.98
N ASP A 88 -0.83 6.45 5.31
CA ASP A 88 0.63 6.39 5.11
C ASP A 88 1.12 7.47 4.13
N GLU A 89 0.31 7.83 3.15
CA GLU A 89 0.59 8.85 2.15
C GLU A 89 0.58 10.25 2.75
N ILE A 90 -0.45 10.58 3.52
CA ILE A 90 -0.64 11.94 4.05
C ILE A 90 0.14 12.21 5.34
N PHE A 91 0.43 11.17 6.15
CA PHE A 91 1.20 11.29 7.40
C PHE A 91 2.65 10.78 7.30
N GLY A 92 3.10 10.34 6.13
CA GLY A 92 4.49 9.89 5.94
C GLY A 92 4.80 8.55 6.60
N GLY A 93 3.96 7.54 6.38
CA GLY A 93 4.11 6.22 7.00
C GLY A 93 5.12 5.28 6.33
N TYR A 94 5.59 5.59 5.12
CA TYR A 94 6.45 4.69 4.35
C TYR A 94 7.92 4.78 4.71
N PRO A 95 8.68 3.66 4.61
CA PRO A 95 10.11 3.63 4.93
C PRO A 95 10.96 4.60 4.10
N TRP A 96 10.61 4.84 2.84
CA TRP A 96 11.36 5.71 1.95
C TRP A 96 11.37 7.19 2.35
N TYR A 97 10.48 7.61 3.22
CA TYR A 97 10.56 8.94 3.80
C TYR A 97 11.74 9.09 4.79
N ARG A 98 12.15 7.99 5.45
CA ARG A 98 13.15 7.98 6.52
C ARG A 98 14.51 7.44 6.09
N ASP A 99 14.55 6.63 5.03
CA ASP A 99 15.79 6.11 4.50
C ASP A 99 16.44 7.15 3.55
N PRO A 100 17.54 7.83 3.95
CA PRO A 100 18.18 8.85 3.13
C PRO A 100 18.66 8.30 1.77
N THR A 101 19.06 7.02 1.72
CA THR A 101 19.54 6.39 0.49
C THR A 101 18.45 6.22 -0.56
N VAL A 102 17.21 6.13 -0.12
CA VAL A 102 16.03 6.05 -1.00
C VAL A 102 15.40 7.43 -1.21
N ARG A 103 15.31 8.23 -0.14
CA ARG A 103 14.72 9.57 -0.18
C ARG A 103 15.42 10.51 -1.14
N GLU A 104 16.75 10.50 -1.13
CA GLU A 104 17.56 11.40 -1.97
C GLU A 104 17.84 10.83 -3.37
N ARG A 105 17.42 9.59 -3.62
CA ARG A 105 17.61 8.95 -4.92
C ARG A 105 16.70 9.56 -5.97
N TYR A 106 17.24 9.69 -7.19
CA TYR A 106 16.45 10.11 -8.35
C TYR A 106 15.40 9.06 -8.73
N GLY A 107 14.21 9.51 -9.13
CA GLY A 107 13.11 8.66 -9.56
C GLY A 107 12.08 8.37 -8.47
N PHE A 108 11.06 7.60 -8.82
CA PHE A 108 10.03 7.19 -7.88
C PHE A 108 10.58 6.19 -6.85
N PRO A 109 10.46 6.43 -5.54
CA PRO A 109 11.07 5.58 -4.52
C PRO A 109 10.64 4.12 -4.55
N TRP A 110 9.41 3.87 -4.97
CA TRP A 110 8.82 2.51 -5.07
C TRP A 110 9.02 1.84 -6.42
N ALA A 111 9.61 2.50 -7.42
CA ALA A 111 9.71 2.03 -8.80
C ALA A 111 11.14 2.15 -9.36
N GLN A 112 12.14 1.74 -8.60
CA GLN A 112 13.56 1.83 -8.96
C GLN A 112 14.02 0.76 -9.98
N SER A 113 13.15 -0.17 -10.38
CA SER A 113 13.49 -1.31 -11.23
C SER A 113 12.71 -1.33 -12.54
N THR A 114 12.48 -0.18 -13.18
CA THR A 114 11.68 -0.07 -14.40
C THR A 114 12.24 -0.94 -15.53
N ALA A 115 13.55 -0.89 -15.78
CA ALA A 115 14.20 -1.70 -16.82
C ALA A 115 14.02 -3.20 -16.57
N TYR A 116 14.17 -3.65 -15.31
CA TYR A 116 13.94 -5.04 -14.95
C TYR A 116 12.48 -5.47 -15.20
N ARG A 117 11.52 -4.64 -14.80
CA ARG A 117 10.09 -4.93 -15.06
C ARG A 117 9.77 -4.95 -16.54
N ALA A 118 10.34 -4.04 -17.31
CA ALA A 118 10.17 -3.99 -18.77
C ALA A 118 10.72 -5.23 -19.48
N SER A 119 11.74 -5.90 -18.92
CA SER A 119 12.33 -7.09 -19.51
C SER A 119 11.39 -8.31 -19.58
N PHE A 120 10.28 -8.30 -18.83
CA PHE A 120 9.24 -9.34 -18.91
C PHE A 120 8.16 -9.07 -19.97
N ILE A 121 8.18 -7.88 -20.57
CA ILE A 121 7.16 -7.49 -21.57
C ILE A 121 7.64 -7.90 -22.96
N LYS A 122 6.78 -8.62 -23.69
CA LYS A 122 7.10 -9.03 -25.08
C LYS A 122 7.34 -7.80 -25.98
N PRO A 123 8.31 -7.86 -26.90
CA PRO A 123 8.49 -6.80 -27.89
C PRO A 123 7.19 -6.47 -28.62
N GLY A 124 6.96 -5.18 -28.87
CA GLY A 124 5.78 -4.70 -29.58
C GLY A 124 4.54 -4.44 -28.73
N VAL A 125 4.43 -5.01 -27.52
CA VAL A 125 3.26 -4.77 -26.64
C VAL A 125 3.13 -3.30 -26.25
N LEU A 126 4.25 -2.61 -26.09
CA LEU A 126 4.27 -1.20 -25.69
C LEU A 126 4.22 -0.21 -26.88
N GLY A 127 3.99 -0.70 -28.12
CA GLY A 127 3.81 0.17 -29.28
C GLY A 127 4.95 1.16 -29.54
N GLY A 128 6.20 0.79 -29.20
CA GLY A 128 7.37 1.65 -29.36
C GLY A 128 7.66 2.59 -28.16
N ILE A 129 6.87 2.55 -27.11
CA ILE A 129 7.14 3.32 -25.89
C ILE A 129 8.31 2.68 -25.14
N ASP A 130 9.35 3.46 -24.85
CA ASP A 130 10.39 3.06 -23.89
C ASP A 130 9.93 3.30 -22.46
N PRO A 131 9.76 2.25 -21.64
CA PRO A 131 9.24 2.37 -20.28
C PRO A 131 10.11 3.22 -19.35
N ALA A 132 11.44 3.21 -19.55
CA ALA A 132 12.34 3.98 -18.71
C ALA A 132 12.18 5.48 -18.99
N THR A 133 12.16 5.88 -20.26
CA THR A 133 11.92 7.26 -20.68
C THR A 133 10.54 7.73 -20.22
N PHE A 134 9.49 6.91 -20.42
CA PHE A 134 8.14 7.27 -19.99
C PHE A 134 8.05 7.55 -18.48
N VAL A 135 8.63 6.69 -17.66
CA VAL A 135 8.63 6.85 -16.20
C VAL A 135 9.42 8.10 -15.78
N ASP A 136 10.57 8.34 -16.42
CA ASP A 136 11.41 9.51 -16.16
C ASP A 136 10.70 10.83 -16.51
N GLU A 137 10.06 10.90 -17.67
CA GLU A 137 9.26 12.06 -18.07
C GLU A 137 8.14 12.37 -17.07
N ARG A 138 7.40 11.34 -16.61
CA ARG A 138 6.34 11.50 -15.61
C ARG A 138 6.90 11.98 -14.26
N TYR A 139 8.05 11.46 -13.85
CA TYR A 139 8.73 11.92 -12.65
C TYR A 139 9.12 13.40 -12.75
N ARG A 140 9.81 13.79 -13.83
CA ARG A 140 10.22 15.19 -14.06
C ARG A 140 9.03 16.14 -14.17
N ALA A 141 8.01 15.76 -14.92
CA ALA A 141 6.80 16.57 -15.07
C ALA A 141 6.08 16.78 -13.73
N THR A 142 6.11 15.78 -12.84
CA THR A 142 5.53 15.92 -11.51
C THR A 142 6.32 16.87 -10.63
N LEU A 143 7.65 16.79 -10.66
CA LEU A 143 8.51 17.71 -9.89
C LEU A 143 8.50 19.14 -10.42
N ALA A 144 8.28 19.34 -11.72
CA ALA A 144 8.20 20.66 -12.34
C ALA A 144 6.92 21.42 -11.94
N GLN A 145 5.92 20.75 -11.42
CA GLN A 145 4.70 21.42 -10.95
C GLN A 145 4.99 22.19 -9.66
N PRO A 146 4.50 23.47 -9.55
CA PRO A 146 4.70 24.27 -8.37
C PRO A 146 3.92 23.68 -7.18
N SER A 147 4.56 22.76 -6.48
CA SER A 147 3.99 22.09 -5.32
C SER A 147 4.66 22.51 -4.01
N VAL A 148 5.64 23.39 -4.09
CA VAL A 148 6.47 23.76 -2.95
C VAL A 148 6.50 25.29 -2.83
N ARG A 149 6.22 25.81 -1.64
CA ARG A 149 6.33 27.23 -1.35
C ARG A 149 7.79 27.67 -1.46
N PRO A 150 8.10 28.78 -2.15
CA PRO A 150 9.47 29.32 -2.20
C PRO A 150 10.02 29.64 -0.80
N GLY A 151 11.34 29.48 -0.64
CA GLY A 151 12.03 29.86 0.60
C GLY A 151 12.03 28.77 1.71
N LEU A 152 11.46 27.60 1.46
CA LEU A 152 11.57 26.48 2.41
C LEU A 152 12.99 25.87 2.41
N PRO A 153 13.48 25.34 3.55
CA PRO A 153 14.72 24.58 3.59
C PRO A 153 14.70 23.40 2.60
N ALA A 154 15.87 23.07 2.04
CA ALA A 154 15.98 22.01 1.01
C ALA A 154 15.40 20.66 1.46
N ALA A 155 15.61 20.28 2.72
CA ALA A 155 15.04 19.06 3.28
C ALA A 155 13.51 19.08 3.26
N GLU A 156 12.89 20.17 3.68
CA GLU A 156 11.42 20.33 3.66
C GLU A 156 10.88 20.34 2.22
N GLN A 157 11.58 21.01 1.30
CA GLN A 157 11.23 20.96 -0.11
C GLN A 157 11.24 19.53 -0.64
N ARG A 158 12.27 18.74 -0.32
CA ARG A 158 12.36 17.34 -0.71
C ARG A 158 11.22 16.51 -0.16
N MET A 159 10.85 16.70 1.12
CA MET A 159 9.74 15.96 1.75
C MET A 159 8.39 16.28 1.08
N ARG A 160 8.16 17.55 0.70
CA ARG A 160 6.95 17.95 -0.04
C ARG A 160 6.92 17.38 -1.46
N GLN A 161 8.05 17.36 -2.14
CA GLN A 161 8.16 16.66 -3.43
C GLN A 161 7.82 15.18 -3.30
N MET A 162 8.34 14.51 -2.28
CA MET A 162 8.04 13.10 -2.00
C MET A 162 6.55 12.87 -1.72
N MET A 163 5.91 13.75 -0.95
CA MET A 163 4.47 13.68 -0.71
C MET A 163 3.68 13.88 -2.00
N ASN A 164 4.05 14.84 -2.84
CA ASN A 164 3.40 15.08 -4.13
C ASN A 164 3.51 13.87 -5.06
N LEU A 165 4.70 13.24 -5.14
CA LEU A 165 4.89 11.99 -5.87
C LEU A 165 3.98 10.88 -5.34
N ASN A 166 3.89 10.73 -4.02
CA ASN A 166 3.01 9.74 -3.39
C ASN A 166 1.54 9.99 -3.72
N PHE A 167 1.06 11.23 -3.58
CA PHE A 167 -0.35 11.58 -3.86
C PHE A 167 -0.73 11.33 -5.31
N LYS A 168 0.12 11.75 -6.25
CA LYS A 168 -0.22 11.69 -7.67
C LYS A 168 -0.07 10.30 -8.30
N TRP A 169 0.74 9.44 -7.71
CA TRP A 169 1.08 8.16 -8.32
C TRP A 169 0.82 6.96 -7.43
N PHE A 170 1.44 6.92 -6.26
CA PHE A 170 1.33 5.73 -5.41
C PHE A 170 -0.05 5.60 -4.77
N MET A 171 -0.55 6.68 -4.19
CA MET A 171 -1.88 6.70 -3.60
C MET A 171 -2.97 6.36 -4.62
N GLN A 172 -2.90 6.94 -5.82
CA GLN A 172 -3.87 6.65 -6.88
C GLN A 172 -3.86 5.16 -7.27
N THR A 173 -2.67 4.55 -7.37
CA THR A 173 -2.55 3.11 -7.64
C THR A 173 -3.18 2.26 -6.55
N LEU A 174 -3.05 2.65 -5.28
CA LEU A 174 -3.66 1.93 -4.16
C LEU A 174 -5.18 2.10 -4.13
N LEU A 175 -5.66 3.31 -4.41
CA LEU A 175 -7.10 3.60 -4.47
C LEU A 175 -7.77 2.86 -5.63
N ASP A 176 -7.18 2.91 -6.82
CA ASP A 176 -7.66 2.15 -7.99
C ASP A 176 -7.75 0.65 -7.69
N ARG A 177 -6.68 0.07 -7.11
CA ARG A 177 -6.70 -1.32 -6.68
C ARG A 177 -7.84 -1.60 -5.68
N LYS A 178 -8.01 -0.75 -4.67
CA LYS A 178 -9.05 -0.92 -3.66
C LYS A 178 -10.42 -0.87 -4.28
N ASP A 179 -10.69 0.13 -5.08
CA ASP A 179 -11.97 0.34 -5.75
C ASP A 179 -12.31 -0.83 -6.69
N ARG A 180 -11.40 -1.18 -7.60
CA ARG A 180 -11.61 -2.24 -8.57
C ARG A 180 -11.89 -3.60 -7.91
N MET A 181 -11.08 -4.01 -6.93
CA MET A 181 -11.28 -5.30 -6.25
C MET A 181 -12.56 -5.33 -5.42
N SER A 182 -12.88 -4.24 -4.74
CA SER A 182 -14.07 -4.19 -3.89
C SER A 182 -15.35 -4.07 -4.72
N MET A 183 -15.37 -3.20 -5.74
CA MET A 183 -16.55 -3.00 -6.58
C MET A 183 -16.86 -4.23 -7.45
N TYR A 184 -15.83 -4.92 -7.94
CA TYR A 184 -16.02 -6.20 -8.64
C TYR A 184 -16.68 -7.27 -7.75
N SER A 185 -16.52 -7.14 -6.43
CA SER A 185 -17.21 -7.98 -5.43
C SER A 185 -18.57 -7.38 -4.98
N GLY A 186 -18.97 -6.22 -5.50
CA GLY A 186 -20.17 -5.51 -5.08
C GLY A 186 -20.08 -4.87 -3.70
N LEU A 187 -18.86 -4.66 -3.17
CA LEU A 187 -18.59 -4.02 -1.87
C LEU A 187 -18.10 -2.59 -2.09
N GLU A 188 -18.81 -1.61 -1.55
CA GLU A 188 -18.34 -0.22 -1.52
C GLU A 188 -17.31 -0.04 -0.40
N VAL A 189 -16.12 0.47 -0.72
CA VAL A 189 -15.11 0.80 0.28
C VAL A 189 -14.89 2.31 0.35
N ARG A 190 -15.01 2.87 1.54
CA ARG A 190 -14.75 4.29 1.83
C ARG A 190 -13.42 4.44 2.56
N VAL A 191 -12.69 5.50 2.22
CA VAL A 191 -11.33 5.78 2.71
C VAL A 191 -11.27 7.17 3.38
N PRO A 192 -11.64 7.30 4.65
CA PRO A 192 -11.76 8.60 5.33
C PRO A 192 -10.47 9.42 5.33
N PHE A 193 -9.29 8.78 5.35
CA PHE A 193 -8.00 9.48 5.26
C PHE A 193 -7.72 10.08 3.87
N CYS A 194 -8.52 9.75 2.87
CA CYS A 194 -8.42 10.35 1.53
C CYS A 194 -9.30 11.60 1.37
N ASP A 195 -9.86 12.13 2.45
CA ASP A 195 -10.56 13.41 2.44
C ASP A 195 -9.58 14.53 2.05
N TYR A 196 -9.88 15.22 0.96
CA TYR A 196 -9.01 16.26 0.42
C TYR A 196 -8.70 17.37 1.43
N ARG A 197 -9.62 17.68 2.35
CA ARG A 197 -9.43 18.71 3.38
C ARG A 197 -8.33 18.30 4.38
N ILE A 198 -8.27 17.01 4.73
CA ILE A 198 -7.19 16.46 5.57
C ILE A 198 -5.87 16.49 4.80
N ALA A 199 -5.90 16.11 3.52
CA ALA A 199 -4.70 16.12 2.67
C ALA A 199 -4.14 17.54 2.49
N GLU A 200 -4.98 18.56 2.22
CA GLU A 200 -4.57 19.96 2.11
C GLU A 200 -3.96 20.49 3.42
N TYR A 201 -4.61 20.22 4.53
CA TYR A 201 -4.10 20.62 5.84
C TYR A 201 -2.73 20.00 6.11
N LEU A 202 -2.63 18.69 5.97
CA LEU A 202 -1.41 17.94 6.23
C LEU A 202 -0.30 18.27 5.24
N TYR A 203 -0.61 18.59 4.00
CA TYR A 203 0.39 19.03 3.03
C TYR A 203 1.14 20.29 3.51
N SER A 204 0.44 21.18 4.21
CA SER A 204 0.98 22.41 4.77
C SER A 204 1.75 22.21 6.09
N VAL A 205 1.52 21.11 6.81
CA VAL A 205 2.20 20.81 8.06
C VAL A 205 3.67 20.46 7.81
N PRO A 206 4.64 21.07 8.51
CA PRO A 206 6.06 20.75 8.39
C PRO A 206 6.35 19.25 8.68
N TRP A 207 7.38 18.74 8.02
CA TRP A 207 7.73 17.32 8.14
C TRP A 207 8.05 16.89 9.57
N GLU A 208 8.71 17.74 10.36
CA GLU A 208 9.07 17.47 11.74
C GLU A 208 7.88 17.05 12.63
N PHE A 209 6.69 17.58 12.37
CA PHE A 209 5.48 17.15 13.06
C PHE A 209 4.96 15.80 12.58
N LYS A 210 5.07 15.50 11.28
CA LYS A 210 4.67 14.19 10.75
C LYS A 210 5.59 13.07 11.22
N ASP A 211 6.88 13.39 11.41
CA ASP A 211 7.91 12.49 11.92
C ASP A 211 8.18 12.69 13.41
N TYR A 212 7.18 13.13 14.14
CA TYR A 212 7.30 13.49 15.55
C TYR A 212 7.97 12.37 16.36
N HIS A 213 9.01 12.70 17.11
CA HIS A 213 9.89 11.76 17.82
C HIS A 213 10.56 10.70 16.90
N GLY A 214 10.75 10.97 15.62
CA GLY A 214 11.30 10.02 14.66
C GLY A 214 10.39 8.82 14.37
N GLN A 215 9.09 8.95 14.67
CA GLN A 215 8.10 7.90 14.48
C GLN A 215 7.35 8.09 13.16
N GLU A 216 7.18 6.99 12.41
CA GLU A 216 6.28 7.01 11.26
C GLU A 216 4.86 7.37 11.69
N LYS A 217 4.26 8.33 10.97
CA LYS A 217 2.94 8.90 11.30
C LYS A 217 2.89 9.53 12.71
N GLY A 218 3.99 10.14 13.17
CA GLY A 218 4.13 10.66 14.53
C GLY A 218 2.98 11.58 14.93
N LEU A 219 2.59 12.53 14.08
CA LEU A 219 1.45 13.41 14.33
C LEU A 219 0.13 12.66 14.55
N LEU A 220 -0.16 11.65 13.70
CA LEU A 220 -1.36 10.83 13.86
C LEU A 220 -1.33 10.01 15.15
N ARG A 221 -0.17 9.47 15.50
CA ARG A 221 0.00 8.71 16.76
C ARG A 221 -0.24 9.59 17.97
N GLU A 222 0.32 10.80 18.00
CA GLU A 222 0.06 11.75 19.08
C GLU A 222 -1.42 12.14 19.17
N ALA A 223 -2.07 12.41 18.04
CA ALA A 223 -3.50 12.70 18.01
C ALA A 223 -4.38 11.56 18.54
N MET A 224 -3.91 10.32 18.43
CA MET A 224 -4.63 9.12 18.89
C MET A 224 -4.20 8.64 20.29
N ARG A 225 -3.32 9.39 20.98
CA ARG A 225 -2.93 9.10 22.35
C ARG A 225 -4.15 9.12 23.28
N GLY A 226 -4.32 8.08 24.08
CA GLY A 226 -5.49 7.92 24.95
C GLY A 226 -6.78 7.49 24.23
N VAL A 227 -6.76 7.40 22.90
CA VAL A 227 -7.89 6.90 22.09
C VAL A 227 -7.67 5.44 21.66
N LEU A 228 -6.42 5.05 21.45
CA LEU A 228 -6.04 3.68 21.09
C LEU A 228 -5.18 3.05 22.19
N PRO A 229 -5.18 1.70 22.32
CA PRO A 229 -4.23 1.01 23.21
C PRO A 229 -2.79 1.31 22.79
N ASP A 230 -1.93 1.63 23.76
CA ASP A 230 -0.53 2.03 23.50
C ASP A 230 0.25 1.00 22.68
N GLU A 231 0.05 -0.29 22.92
CA GLU A 231 0.72 -1.36 22.18
C GLU A 231 0.37 -1.38 20.70
N VAL A 232 -0.84 -0.94 20.34
CA VAL A 232 -1.27 -0.79 18.94
C VAL A 232 -0.79 0.54 18.39
N LEU A 233 -0.94 1.61 19.16
CA LEU A 233 -0.57 2.97 18.80
C LEU A 233 0.91 3.08 18.44
N TRP A 234 1.80 2.47 19.23
CA TRP A 234 3.26 2.54 19.03
C TRP A 234 3.85 1.35 18.26
N ARG A 235 2.99 0.51 17.69
CA ARG A 235 3.43 -0.58 16.84
C ARG A 235 4.22 -0.07 15.64
N ARG A 236 5.37 -0.71 15.34
CA ARG A 236 6.15 -0.42 14.13
C ARG A 236 5.32 -0.75 12.88
N LYS A 237 5.51 0.05 11.83
CA LYS A 237 4.90 -0.16 10.52
C LYS A 237 5.18 -1.59 10.03
N SER A 238 4.13 -2.26 9.60
CA SER A 238 4.18 -3.55 8.90
C SER A 238 3.62 -3.39 7.50
N PRO A 239 4.21 -4.01 6.47
CA PRO A 239 3.69 -3.96 5.11
C PRO A 239 2.38 -4.75 5.01
N TYR A 240 1.72 -4.65 3.86
CA TYR A 240 0.58 -5.51 3.54
C TYR A 240 0.99 -6.99 3.69
N PRO A 241 0.17 -7.81 4.36
CA PRO A 241 0.51 -9.21 4.57
C PRO A 241 0.58 -9.97 3.25
N LYS A 242 1.51 -10.91 3.15
CA LYS A 242 1.65 -11.83 2.03
C LYS A 242 1.58 -13.26 2.51
N THR A 243 1.29 -14.20 1.61
CA THR A 243 1.42 -15.61 1.92
C THR A 243 2.89 -16.02 1.98
N TRP A 244 3.24 -16.80 2.99
CA TRP A 244 4.56 -17.41 3.16
C TRP A 244 4.52 -18.92 2.86
N ASN A 245 3.34 -19.43 2.49
CA ASN A 245 3.16 -20.85 2.21
C ASN A 245 3.85 -21.22 0.88
N PRO A 246 4.81 -22.15 0.87
CA PRO A 246 5.51 -22.59 -0.35
C PRO A 246 4.58 -23.15 -1.43
N SER A 247 3.43 -23.69 -1.05
CA SER A 247 2.44 -24.23 -2.00
C SER A 247 1.91 -23.16 -2.95
N TYR A 248 1.78 -21.90 -2.49
CA TYR A 248 1.37 -20.79 -3.31
C TYR A 248 2.41 -20.47 -4.40
N LEU A 249 3.68 -20.38 -4.03
CA LEU A 249 4.76 -20.15 -4.99
C LEU A 249 4.84 -21.28 -6.02
N ALA A 250 4.72 -22.54 -5.58
CA ALA A 250 4.74 -23.69 -6.48
C ALA A 250 3.56 -23.66 -7.47
N ALA A 251 2.36 -23.34 -7.00
CA ALA A 251 1.16 -23.25 -7.84
C ALA A 251 1.25 -22.11 -8.85
N VAL A 252 1.65 -20.90 -8.43
CA VAL A 252 1.85 -19.75 -9.34
C VAL A 252 2.96 -20.05 -10.36
N SER A 253 4.04 -20.72 -9.95
CA SER A 253 5.10 -21.14 -10.88
C SER A 253 4.62 -22.17 -11.89
N ALA A 254 3.69 -23.03 -11.52
CA ALA A 254 3.07 -23.97 -12.46
C ALA A 254 2.20 -23.22 -13.49
N GLU A 255 1.35 -22.29 -13.04
CA GLU A 255 0.54 -21.44 -13.92
C GLU A 255 1.40 -20.68 -14.94
N LEU A 256 2.48 -20.04 -14.48
CA LEU A 256 3.40 -19.28 -15.35
C LEU A 256 4.08 -20.14 -16.44
N ARG A 257 4.14 -21.46 -16.28
CA ARG A 257 4.69 -22.37 -17.30
C ARG A 257 3.67 -22.77 -18.35
N THR A 258 2.39 -22.52 -18.11
CA THR A 258 1.30 -22.84 -19.04
C THR A 258 0.97 -21.67 -19.97
N VAL A 259 1.45 -20.48 -19.66
CA VAL A 259 1.31 -19.24 -20.43
C VAL A 259 2.57 -19.00 -21.28
#